data_1e0d976297ade5a161b662b9bd686e4f
#
_entry.id   1e0d976297ade5a161b662b9bd686e4f
#
_cell.length_a   1.000
_cell.length_b   1.000
_cell.length_c   1.000
_cell.angle_alpha   90.00
_cell.angle_beta   90.00
_cell.angle_gamma   90.00
#
_symmetry.space_group_name_H-M   'P 1'
#
loop_
_entity.id
_entity.type
_entity.pdbx_description
1 polymer ?
#
loop_
_entity_poly.entity_id
_entity_poly.type
_entity_poly.pdbx_seq_one_letter_code
_entity_poly.pdbx_strand_id
1 'polypeptide(L)'
;MKKTMKHITSFLMILVLAGSFATSAFADRTLIIPDLPKQSYRNGVGAYEGVVAHSTATPEAPAINIQKYESRTWRNAFVHYAVDWNETIQIADTKYIAYGGGPGANKRFVHVELCETADYDKFKRSYDKYVKLLAKILRDRGLSVEKGLWTHYDVTKYLGGTDHEDPLDYLKSHGVSEAQF
;
A
#
# COMPACT_ATOMS: atom_id res chain seq x y z
N MET A 1 -14.32 -38.23 -69.53
CA MET A 1 -14.77 -37.09 -68.68
C MET A 1 -14.06 -37.19 -67.33
N LYS A 2 -13.03 -36.37 -67.07
CA LYS A 2 -12.32 -36.33 -65.78
C LYS A 2 -12.90 -35.20 -64.93
N LYS A 3 -13.51 -35.53 -63.74
CA LYS A 3 -13.99 -34.57 -62.77
C LYS A 3 -12.79 -34.09 -61.93
N THR A 4 -12.45 -32.85 -62.05
CA THR A 4 -11.48 -32.15 -61.20
C THR A 4 -12.13 -31.76 -59.87
N MET A 5 -11.65 -32.34 -58.80
CA MET A 5 -12.08 -32.02 -57.40
C MET A 5 -11.27 -30.84 -56.92
N LYS A 6 -11.93 -29.71 -56.68
CA LYS A 6 -11.30 -28.50 -56.11
C LYS A 6 -11.25 -28.69 -54.58
N HIS A 7 -10.04 -28.77 -54.03
CA HIS A 7 -9.82 -28.69 -52.59
C HIS A 7 -9.91 -27.25 -52.17
N ILE A 8 -10.91 -26.91 -51.37
CA ILE A 8 -11.03 -25.65 -50.67
C ILE A 8 -10.31 -25.81 -49.35
N THR A 9 -9.13 -25.24 -49.24
CA THR A 9 -8.36 -25.17 -47.99
C THR A 9 -8.91 -24.01 -47.17
N SER A 10 -9.71 -24.30 -46.15
CA SER A 10 -10.21 -23.31 -45.21
C SER A 10 -9.09 -22.93 -44.23
N PHE A 11 -8.56 -21.71 -44.38
CA PHE A 11 -7.58 -21.16 -43.46
C PHE A 11 -8.31 -20.62 -42.25
N LEU A 12 -8.30 -21.37 -41.14
CA LEU A 12 -8.85 -20.94 -39.86
C LEU A 12 -7.88 -19.97 -39.20
N MET A 13 -8.15 -18.68 -39.32
CA MET A 13 -7.38 -17.63 -38.68
C MET A 13 -7.76 -17.56 -37.20
N ILE A 14 -6.94 -18.17 -36.34
CA ILE A 14 -7.09 -18.07 -34.89
C ILE A 14 -6.64 -16.67 -34.46
N LEU A 15 -7.60 -15.79 -34.18
CA LEU A 15 -7.35 -14.49 -33.59
C LEU A 15 -7.02 -14.69 -32.12
N VAL A 16 -5.73 -14.70 -31.77
CA VAL A 16 -5.28 -14.68 -30.39
C VAL A 16 -5.51 -13.27 -29.85
N LEU A 17 -6.62 -13.06 -29.12
CA LEU A 17 -6.82 -11.87 -28.32
C LEU A 17 -5.78 -11.91 -27.18
N ALA A 18 -4.65 -11.22 -27.36
CA ALA A 18 -3.76 -10.91 -26.25
C ALA A 18 -4.47 -9.92 -25.34
N GLY A 19 -5.18 -10.44 -24.36
CA GLY A 19 -5.73 -9.66 -23.27
C GLY A 19 -4.57 -9.02 -22.50
N SER A 20 -4.33 -7.74 -22.71
CA SER A 20 -3.44 -6.95 -21.86
C SER A 20 -4.07 -6.93 -20.48
N PHE A 21 -3.64 -7.80 -19.59
CA PHE A 21 -3.88 -7.62 -18.15
C PHE A 21 -3.13 -6.37 -17.75
N ALA A 22 -3.83 -5.24 -17.72
CA ALA A 22 -3.34 -4.06 -17.07
C ALA A 22 -3.15 -4.44 -15.60
N THR A 23 -1.90 -4.70 -15.21
CA THR A 23 -1.54 -4.74 -13.78
C THR A 23 -1.82 -3.34 -13.27
N SER A 24 -2.93 -3.16 -12.53
CA SER A 24 -3.16 -1.90 -11.85
C SER A 24 -1.97 -1.65 -10.95
N ALA A 25 -1.21 -0.60 -11.26
CA ALA A 25 -0.12 -0.17 -10.39
C ALA A 25 -0.72 0.11 -8.99
N PHE A 26 0.00 -0.30 -7.94
CA PHE A 26 -0.42 -0.04 -6.56
C PHE A 26 -0.38 1.42 -6.20
N ALA A 27 0.55 2.12 -6.83
CA ALA A 27 0.79 3.51 -6.65
C ALA A 27 0.57 4.21 -7.98
N ASP A 28 -0.07 5.36 -7.93
CA ASP A 28 -0.19 6.23 -9.09
C ASP A 28 1.19 6.76 -9.48
N ARG A 29 2.08 6.92 -8.48
CA ARG A 29 3.47 7.34 -8.68
C ARG A 29 4.42 6.58 -7.77
N THR A 30 5.62 6.30 -8.29
CA THR A 30 6.73 5.73 -7.52
C THR A 30 7.84 6.77 -7.40
N LEU A 31 8.02 7.30 -6.20
CA LEU A 31 9.01 8.33 -5.84
C LEU A 31 9.87 7.85 -4.69
N ILE A 32 10.64 6.79 -4.93
CA ILE A 32 11.50 6.17 -3.92
C ILE A 32 12.57 7.16 -3.47
N ILE A 33 12.73 7.30 -2.17
CA ILE A 33 13.84 8.08 -1.59
C ILE A 33 15.15 7.32 -1.84
N PRO A 34 16.17 7.93 -2.48
CA PRO A 34 17.36 7.22 -2.95
C PRO A 34 18.21 6.56 -1.86
N ASP A 35 18.36 7.23 -0.72
CA ASP A 35 19.32 6.85 0.33
C ASP A 35 18.72 6.02 1.46
N LEU A 36 17.53 5.44 1.25
CA LEU A 36 16.90 4.59 2.26
C LEU A 36 17.72 3.33 2.54
N PRO A 37 17.75 2.88 3.80
CA PRO A 37 18.45 1.65 4.16
C PRO A 37 17.79 0.44 3.51
N LYS A 38 18.60 -0.47 2.94
CA LYS A 38 18.14 -1.72 2.33
C LYS A 38 18.27 -2.87 3.32
N GLN A 39 17.57 -2.77 4.44
CA GLN A 39 17.53 -3.82 5.45
C GLN A 39 16.37 -4.80 5.19
N SER A 40 16.67 -6.08 5.26
CA SER A 40 15.67 -7.12 5.07
C SER A 40 14.74 -7.24 6.29
N TYR A 41 13.49 -7.60 6.05
CA TYR A 41 12.55 -7.93 7.12
C TYR A 41 13.08 -9.06 7.98
N ARG A 42 12.69 -9.07 9.26
CA ARG A 42 12.94 -10.18 10.19
C ARG A 42 14.42 -10.62 10.25
N ASN A 43 15.33 -9.66 10.13
CA ASN A 43 16.76 -9.89 10.06
C ASN A 43 17.18 -10.86 8.92
N GLY A 44 16.46 -10.85 7.80
CA GLY A 44 16.71 -11.71 6.65
C GLY A 44 15.96 -13.05 6.63
N VAL A 45 15.14 -13.32 7.65
CA VAL A 45 14.39 -14.58 7.76
C VAL A 45 12.99 -14.44 7.15
N GLY A 46 12.89 -14.04 5.90
CA GLY A 46 11.62 -13.98 5.17
C GLY A 46 11.17 -12.56 4.83
N ALA A 47 9.97 -12.45 4.27
CA ALA A 47 9.35 -11.20 3.88
C ALA A 47 8.51 -10.59 5.02
N TYR A 48 7.86 -9.45 4.76
CA TYR A 48 6.96 -8.82 5.73
C TYR A 48 5.81 -9.74 6.16
N GLU A 49 5.31 -9.52 7.37
CA GLU A 49 4.26 -10.34 8.02
C GLU A 49 2.88 -9.68 7.97
N GLY A 50 2.78 -8.47 7.48
CA GLY A 50 1.55 -7.72 7.40
C GLY A 50 1.79 -6.27 7.02
N VAL A 51 0.81 -5.43 7.30
CA VAL A 51 0.82 -3.99 7.03
C VAL A 51 0.34 -3.23 8.28
N VAL A 52 1.01 -2.14 8.59
CA VAL A 52 0.55 -1.16 9.59
C VAL A 52 -0.13 -0.01 8.87
N ALA A 53 -1.35 0.24 9.28
CA ALA A 53 -2.20 1.33 8.86
C ALA A 53 -1.93 2.56 9.75
N HIS A 54 -1.60 3.70 9.11
CA HIS A 54 -1.30 4.98 9.77
C HIS A 54 -2.20 6.09 9.27
N SER A 55 -2.24 7.21 9.97
CA SER A 55 -2.66 8.51 9.45
C SER A 55 -1.65 9.60 9.82
N THR A 56 -1.50 10.58 8.95
CA THR A 56 -0.33 11.47 8.93
C THR A 56 -0.25 12.46 10.10
N ALA A 57 -1.29 12.59 10.92
CA ALA A 57 -1.41 13.63 11.96
C ALA A 57 -1.01 15.05 11.46
N THR A 58 -1.09 15.27 10.14
CA THR A 58 -0.74 16.53 9.47
C THR A 58 -1.89 16.90 8.52
N PRO A 59 -2.92 17.59 9.04
CA PRO A 59 -4.11 17.92 8.28
C PRO A 59 -3.81 18.67 6.98
N GLU A 60 -4.53 18.32 5.92
CA GLU A 60 -4.46 18.90 4.56
C GLU A 60 -3.09 18.78 3.86
N ALA A 61 -2.18 17.95 4.37
CA ALA A 61 -0.94 17.64 3.68
C ALA A 61 -1.15 16.49 2.67
N PRO A 62 -1.01 16.74 1.34
CA PRO A 62 -1.13 15.69 0.35
C PRO A 62 0.09 14.74 0.36
N ALA A 63 -0.04 13.56 -0.23
CA ALA A 63 0.98 12.50 -0.25
C ALA A 63 2.35 12.98 -0.76
N ILE A 64 2.36 13.90 -1.72
CA ILE A 64 3.62 14.48 -2.21
C ILE A 64 4.36 15.31 -1.15
N ASN A 65 3.64 15.92 -0.20
CA ASN A 65 4.27 16.66 0.90
C ASN A 65 4.89 15.69 1.92
N ILE A 66 4.24 14.56 2.19
CA ILE A 66 4.78 13.49 3.02
C ILE A 66 6.07 12.95 2.41
N GLN A 67 6.05 12.59 1.13
CA GLN A 67 7.25 12.12 0.42
C GLN A 67 8.40 13.14 0.47
N LYS A 68 8.13 14.43 0.23
CA LYS A 68 9.14 15.50 0.31
C LYS A 68 9.67 15.72 1.73
N TYR A 69 8.82 15.59 2.73
CA TYR A 69 9.23 15.68 4.13
C TYR A 69 10.15 14.51 4.49
N GLU A 70 9.71 13.28 4.25
CA GLU A 70 10.47 12.08 4.56
C GLU A 70 11.78 12.00 3.76
N SER A 71 11.84 12.52 2.54
CA SER A 71 13.09 12.56 1.76
C SER A 71 14.22 13.33 2.47
N ARG A 72 13.89 14.23 3.38
CA ARG A 72 14.84 15.01 4.18
C ARG A 72 15.02 14.48 5.59
N THR A 73 14.05 13.74 6.10
CA THR A 73 13.98 13.30 7.51
C THR A 73 13.97 11.80 7.70
N TRP A 74 14.16 11.00 6.66
CA TRP A 74 14.05 9.54 6.68
C TRP A 74 14.87 8.84 7.77
N ARG A 75 15.93 9.47 8.23
CA ARG A 75 16.74 8.93 9.34
C ARG A 75 15.97 8.87 10.66
N ASN A 76 14.92 9.69 10.80
CA ASN A 76 14.02 9.68 11.94
C ASN A 76 12.85 8.72 11.73
N ALA A 77 12.12 8.92 10.62
CA ALA A 77 10.98 8.09 10.23
C ALA A 77 10.72 8.17 8.72
N PHE A 78 10.19 7.11 8.14
CA PHE A 78 9.64 7.05 6.78
C PHE A 78 8.74 5.83 6.63
N VAL A 79 7.84 5.87 5.65
CA VAL A 79 6.90 4.80 5.34
C VAL A 79 7.06 4.29 3.90
N HIS A 80 6.34 3.23 3.54
CA HIS A 80 6.38 2.68 2.19
C HIS A 80 5.47 3.42 1.22
N TYR A 81 4.30 3.86 1.71
CA TYR A 81 3.29 4.52 0.90
C TYR A 81 2.64 5.66 1.65
N ALA A 82 2.31 6.74 0.93
CA ALA A 82 1.37 7.76 1.36
C ALA A 82 0.19 7.82 0.38
N VAL A 83 -1.02 7.94 0.91
CA VAL A 83 -2.28 7.92 0.16
C VAL A 83 -3.06 9.18 0.45
N ASP A 84 -3.40 9.96 -0.57
CA ASP A 84 -4.28 11.12 -0.47
C ASP A 84 -5.47 11.04 -1.43
N TRP A 85 -6.26 12.09 -1.45
CA TRP A 85 -7.45 12.22 -2.30
C TRP A 85 -7.15 12.30 -3.80
N ASN A 86 -5.91 12.60 -4.20
CA ASN A 86 -5.49 12.66 -5.58
C ASN A 86 -4.76 11.38 -6.00
N GLU A 87 -3.77 10.95 -5.20
CA GLU A 87 -2.83 9.90 -5.62
C GLU A 87 -2.36 9.01 -4.46
N THR A 88 -1.80 7.88 -4.83
CA THR A 88 -0.99 7.01 -3.98
C THR A 88 0.45 7.11 -4.41
N ILE A 89 1.36 7.46 -3.50
CA ILE A 89 2.80 7.54 -3.77
C ILE A 89 3.53 6.42 -3.06
N GLN A 90 4.29 5.62 -3.79
CA GLN A 90 5.27 4.71 -3.20
C GLN A 90 6.56 5.46 -2.89
N ILE A 91 6.95 5.47 -1.62
CA ILE A 91 8.08 6.23 -1.05
C ILE A 91 9.28 5.33 -0.82
N ALA A 92 9.05 4.07 -0.45
CA ALA A 92 10.09 3.08 -0.19
C ALA A 92 9.77 1.74 -0.87
N ASP A 93 10.82 0.96 -1.19
CA ASP A 93 10.67 -0.38 -1.75
C ASP A 93 10.21 -1.36 -0.65
N THR A 94 9.07 -2.00 -0.87
CA THR A 94 8.47 -2.98 0.07
C THR A 94 9.29 -4.27 0.27
N LYS A 95 10.40 -4.43 -0.42
CA LYS A 95 11.36 -5.51 -0.16
C LYS A 95 12.18 -5.29 1.12
N TYR A 96 12.23 -4.04 1.60
CA TYR A 96 13.02 -3.62 2.73
C TYR A 96 12.15 -3.02 3.82
N ILE A 97 12.66 -2.94 5.04
CA ILE A 97 11.96 -2.34 6.16
C ILE A 97 11.78 -0.83 5.99
N ALA A 98 10.80 -0.26 6.70
CA ALA A 98 10.69 1.18 6.92
C ALA A 98 10.72 1.49 8.42
N TYR A 99 10.83 2.78 8.77
CA TYR A 99 10.92 3.27 10.14
C TYR A 99 9.66 4.05 10.52
N GLY A 100 8.49 3.42 10.39
CA GLY A 100 7.20 4.09 10.55
C GLY A 100 6.40 3.69 11.79
N GLY A 101 6.76 2.61 12.51
CA GLY A 101 5.91 2.09 13.57
C GLY A 101 6.65 1.64 14.84
N GLY A 102 7.87 2.16 15.06
CA GLY A 102 8.70 1.75 16.18
C GLY A 102 9.42 0.40 15.96
N PRO A 103 10.38 0.04 16.86
CA PRO A 103 11.31 -1.06 16.64
C PRO A 103 10.64 -2.44 16.43
N GLY A 104 9.50 -2.67 17.08
CA GLY A 104 8.76 -3.93 16.99
C GLY A 104 8.10 -4.13 15.64
N ALA A 105 7.52 -3.05 15.09
CA ALA A 105 6.80 -3.08 13.81
C ALA A 105 7.72 -2.91 12.60
N ASN A 106 8.72 -2.04 12.68
CA ASN A 106 9.60 -1.68 11.57
C ASN A 106 10.20 -2.90 10.86
N LYS A 107 10.59 -3.91 11.62
CA LYS A 107 11.22 -5.13 11.11
C LYS A 107 10.23 -6.16 10.53
N ARG A 108 8.93 -5.91 10.64
CA ARG A 108 7.91 -6.91 10.36
C ARG A 108 6.91 -6.49 9.29
N PHE A 109 6.59 -5.21 9.18
CA PHE A 109 5.43 -4.76 8.43
C PHE A 109 5.76 -3.74 7.34
N VAL A 110 4.92 -3.73 6.31
CA VAL A 110 4.81 -2.60 5.40
C VAL A 110 4.05 -1.48 6.12
N HIS A 111 4.39 -0.22 5.90
CA HIS A 111 3.76 0.95 6.53
C HIS A 111 3.08 1.80 5.46
N VAL A 112 1.81 2.18 5.70
CA VAL A 112 1.01 2.99 4.77
C VAL A 112 0.35 4.14 5.51
N GLU A 113 0.62 5.38 5.09
CA GLU A 113 0.04 6.60 5.61
C GLU A 113 -1.23 6.99 4.85
N LEU A 114 -2.30 7.27 5.57
CA LEU A 114 -3.49 7.97 5.07
C LEU A 114 -3.36 9.46 5.36
N CYS A 115 -3.31 10.30 4.32
CA CYS A 115 -3.25 11.74 4.47
C CYS A 115 -4.58 12.28 5.02
N GLU A 116 -4.49 13.09 6.07
CA GLU A 116 -5.65 13.63 6.77
C GLU A 116 -6.24 14.85 6.07
N THR A 117 -7.55 14.97 6.10
CA THR A 117 -8.32 16.12 5.61
C THR A 117 -9.65 16.23 6.38
N ALA A 118 -10.15 17.45 6.54
CA ALA A 118 -11.48 17.67 7.08
C ALA A 118 -12.59 17.57 6.00
N ASP A 119 -12.23 17.61 4.73
CA ASP A 119 -13.15 17.49 3.60
C ASP A 119 -13.58 16.03 3.43
N TYR A 120 -14.89 15.78 3.58
CA TYR A 120 -15.45 14.43 3.53
C TYR A 120 -15.31 13.76 2.15
N ASP A 121 -15.39 14.50 1.04
CA ASP A 121 -15.24 13.93 -0.30
C ASP A 121 -13.78 13.59 -0.60
N LYS A 122 -12.83 14.40 -0.13
CA LYS A 122 -11.41 14.05 -0.16
C LYS A 122 -11.15 12.80 0.68
N PHE A 123 -11.66 12.75 1.91
CA PHE A 123 -11.53 11.59 2.80
C PHE A 123 -12.04 10.32 2.11
N LYS A 124 -13.25 10.32 1.56
CA LYS A 124 -13.79 9.15 0.83
C LYS A 124 -12.87 8.64 -0.26
N ARG A 125 -12.32 9.55 -1.08
CA ARG A 125 -11.40 9.16 -2.17
C ARG A 125 -10.10 8.59 -1.63
N SER A 126 -9.52 9.20 -0.60
CA SER A 126 -8.30 8.70 0.05
C SER A 126 -8.54 7.34 0.70
N TYR A 127 -9.61 7.22 1.46
CA TYR A 127 -9.96 6.01 2.20
C TYR A 127 -10.21 4.82 1.26
N ASP A 128 -10.92 5.01 0.14
CA ASP A 128 -11.14 3.96 -0.86
C ASP A 128 -9.82 3.42 -1.44
N LYS A 129 -8.88 4.31 -1.78
CA LYS A 129 -7.54 3.91 -2.24
C LYS A 129 -6.74 3.21 -1.13
N TYR A 130 -6.82 3.75 0.09
CA TYR A 130 -6.09 3.25 1.25
C TYR A 130 -6.48 1.81 1.59
N VAL A 131 -7.77 1.53 1.76
CA VAL A 131 -8.22 0.16 2.09
C VAL A 131 -7.92 -0.83 0.96
N LYS A 132 -8.02 -0.41 -0.31
CA LYS A 132 -7.64 -1.23 -1.45
C LYS A 132 -6.14 -1.56 -1.47
N LEU A 133 -5.29 -0.60 -1.12
CA LEU A 133 -3.85 -0.80 -1.01
C LEU A 133 -3.50 -1.76 0.14
N LEU A 134 -4.05 -1.54 1.34
CA LEU A 134 -3.87 -2.43 2.50
C LEU A 134 -4.28 -3.87 2.17
N ALA A 135 -5.49 -4.05 1.63
CA ALA A 135 -5.99 -5.36 1.23
C ALA A 135 -5.12 -6.04 0.17
N LYS A 136 -4.57 -5.27 -0.77
CA LYS A 136 -3.67 -5.84 -1.77
C LYS A 136 -2.32 -6.25 -1.18
N ILE A 137 -1.70 -5.44 -0.32
CA ILE A 137 -0.46 -5.79 0.38
C ILE A 137 -0.61 -7.13 1.11
N LEU A 138 -1.73 -7.33 1.80
CA LEU A 138 -2.04 -8.59 2.48
C LEU A 138 -2.23 -9.74 1.48
N ARG A 139 -3.04 -9.55 0.45
CA ARG A 139 -3.33 -10.57 -0.56
C ARG A 139 -2.10 -11.05 -1.31
N ASP A 140 -1.19 -10.16 -1.64
CA ASP A 140 0.06 -10.50 -2.35
C ASP A 140 0.96 -11.44 -1.52
N ARG A 141 0.75 -11.48 -0.22
CA ARG A 141 1.42 -12.38 0.71
C ARG A 141 0.55 -13.57 1.18
N GLY A 142 -0.70 -13.66 0.72
CA GLY A 142 -1.64 -14.66 1.21
C GLY A 142 -1.98 -14.51 2.69
N LEU A 143 -1.96 -13.28 3.22
CA LEU A 143 -2.25 -12.97 4.62
C LEU A 143 -3.73 -12.62 4.78
N SER A 144 -4.33 -13.07 5.89
CA SER A 144 -5.69 -12.64 6.27
C SER A 144 -5.65 -11.28 6.97
N VAL A 145 -6.79 -10.59 6.98
CA VAL A 145 -6.94 -9.30 7.68
C VAL A 145 -6.66 -9.47 9.17
N GLU A 146 -7.25 -10.48 9.81
CA GLU A 146 -7.12 -10.71 11.26
C GLU A 146 -5.68 -10.91 11.73
N LYS A 147 -4.79 -11.38 10.86
CA LYS A 147 -3.39 -11.64 11.22
C LYS A 147 -2.44 -10.60 10.70
N GLY A 148 -2.76 -10.00 9.57
CA GLY A 148 -1.84 -9.17 8.82
C GLY A 148 -2.14 -7.67 8.83
N LEU A 149 -3.38 -7.25 9.11
CA LEU A 149 -3.70 -5.83 9.25
C LEU A 149 -3.49 -5.40 10.71
N TRP A 150 -2.65 -4.40 10.88
CA TRP A 150 -2.36 -3.77 12.15
C TRP A 150 -2.62 -2.27 12.03
N THR A 151 -3.11 -1.65 13.08
CA THR A 151 -3.09 -0.20 13.25
C THR A 151 -1.84 0.22 14.03
N HIS A 152 -1.45 1.49 13.99
CA HIS A 152 -0.39 1.96 14.88
C HIS A 152 -0.80 1.83 16.35
N TYR A 153 -2.10 1.98 16.66
CA TYR A 153 -2.65 1.68 17.98
C TYR A 153 -2.37 0.22 18.42
N ASP A 154 -2.56 -0.76 17.51
CA ASP A 154 -2.24 -2.16 17.81
C ASP A 154 -0.75 -2.37 18.08
N VAL A 155 0.11 -1.68 17.32
CA VAL A 155 1.54 -1.73 17.56
C VAL A 155 1.88 -1.20 18.94
N THR A 156 1.35 -0.05 19.32
CA THR A 156 1.52 0.54 20.66
C THR A 156 1.08 -0.43 21.75
N LYS A 157 -0.08 -1.02 21.59
CA LYS A 157 -0.71 -1.89 22.57
C LYS A 157 -0.03 -3.26 22.72
N TYR A 158 0.38 -3.89 21.62
CA TYR A 158 0.81 -5.29 21.63
C TYR A 158 2.30 -5.48 21.37
N LEU A 159 3.00 -4.54 20.73
CA LEU A 159 4.43 -4.64 20.46
C LEU A 159 5.26 -3.65 21.26
N GLY A 160 4.69 -2.49 21.59
CA GLY A 160 5.38 -1.42 22.30
C GLY A 160 6.46 -0.73 21.48
N GLY A 161 7.20 0.17 22.14
CA GLY A 161 8.26 0.96 21.50
C GLY A 161 7.76 2.15 20.68
N THR A 162 6.50 2.50 20.81
CA THR A 162 5.81 3.67 20.30
C THR A 162 4.63 4.00 21.20
N ASP A 163 4.09 5.21 21.14
CA ASP A 163 2.93 5.69 21.89
C ASP A 163 1.84 6.25 20.95
N HIS A 164 1.96 6.00 19.66
CA HIS A 164 1.00 6.45 18.65
C HIS A 164 -0.27 5.61 18.65
N GLU A 165 -1.41 6.25 18.38
CA GLU A 165 -2.74 5.63 18.39
C GLU A 165 -3.51 5.76 17.06
N ASP A 166 -2.85 6.30 16.03
CA ASP A 166 -3.42 6.43 14.69
C ASP A 166 -3.68 5.05 14.03
N PRO A 167 -4.57 4.96 13.06
CA PRO A 167 -5.41 6.00 12.47
C PRO A 167 -6.82 6.06 13.09
N LEU A 168 -7.09 5.35 14.20
CA LEU A 168 -8.46 5.08 14.69
C LEU A 168 -9.26 6.34 15.01
N ASP A 169 -8.66 7.33 15.66
CA ASP A 169 -9.38 8.58 15.99
C ASP A 169 -9.70 9.41 14.74
N TYR A 170 -8.78 9.44 13.79
CA TYR A 170 -9.03 10.10 12.50
C TYR A 170 -10.14 9.41 11.72
N LEU A 171 -10.13 8.08 11.61
CA LEU A 171 -11.20 7.32 10.97
C LEU A 171 -12.55 7.54 11.64
N LYS A 172 -12.59 7.52 12.97
CA LYS A 172 -13.79 7.76 13.77
C LYS A 172 -14.36 9.16 13.55
N SER A 173 -13.50 10.18 13.39
CA SER A 173 -13.96 11.55 13.09
C SER A 173 -14.72 11.67 11.77
N HIS A 174 -14.49 10.74 10.86
CA HIS A 174 -15.20 10.59 9.57
C HIS A 174 -16.30 9.52 9.58
N GLY A 175 -16.67 9.00 10.76
CA GLY A 175 -17.75 8.03 10.91
C GLY A 175 -17.37 6.58 10.61
N VAL A 176 -16.08 6.26 10.50
CA VAL A 176 -15.59 4.89 10.32
C VAL A 176 -15.17 4.34 11.67
N SER A 177 -15.87 3.32 12.17
CA SER A 177 -15.49 2.61 13.39
C SER A 177 -14.36 1.63 13.12
N GLU A 178 -13.63 1.21 14.18
CA GLU A 178 -12.61 0.16 14.09
C GLU A 178 -13.16 -1.14 13.47
N ALA A 179 -14.38 -1.53 13.83
CA ALA A 179 -15.03 -2.74 13.31
C ALA A 179 -15.42 -2.63 11.82
N GLN A 180 -15.53 -1.42 11.27
CA GLN A 180 -15.79 -1.18 9.84
C GLN A 180 -14.50 -1.09 9.03
N PHE A 181 -13.42 -0.71 9.69
CA PHE A 181 -12.10 -0.66 9.10
C PHE A 181 -11.48 -2.04 8.96
#